data_580dffb6caf71bc2b55eab8dd477dc93
#
_entry.id   580dffb6caf71bc2b55eab8dd477dc93
#
_cell.length_a   1.000
_cell.length_b   1.000
_cell.length_c   1.000
_cell.angle_alpha   90.00
_cell.angle_beta   90.00
_cell.angle_gamma   90.00
#
_symmetry.space_group_name_H-M   'P 1'
#
loop_
_entity.id
_entity.type
_entity.pdbx_description
1 polymer ?
#
loop_
_entity_poly.entity_id
_entity_poly.type
_entity_poly.pdbx_seq_one_letter_code
_entity_poly.pdbx_strand_id
1 'polypeptide(L)'
;MTFHQADSLPSDISGYHKRTKHAPNHYALGPAFLDWTSQPSPYRSFAGSPRIMLPLHDGGDTPSFPGPAPRAAKLDRDALGLFLELAFGISAWKSVEGSTWALRNNPSSGNLHPTESWLILGADDVGADRAALYHYAPLDHALESRASFADADLLPPGGFLLALGSIPWREAWKYGERAFRYCQLDAGHAIGAAAQAAAALGWRAHVLSEPSDDEIAALLGLAREDAAHRREREHPELLVWIEVNHALPAPFDLKGIIDAAREWRGTANQLSEDHDGWPLVDLAFQLCRKPRGAAIAGPPPRACSTAGASGPSIAEVVRGRRSAQRFDGKSFLPRAAFFSMLAATMPGAEPLLAAFPWSAALTLVLYVHRVEGLEPGLYLLARGADMAERLRAACSQGFDWAPVEPSDLPLFRLRAGDVQREATRLACLQAISGKGCFSLAMIADFDRTLDMEGAFAYRRLHWEAGLVGQALYLGASASGFAGTGIGCFFDDEVHALLGLTSDQTTFQDVYHFTVGAPVEDARILTLPPYPEERRTRR
;
A
#
# COMPACT_ATOMS: atom_id res chain seq x y z
N MET A 1 -22.38 27.92 8.41
CA MET A 1 -21.26 28.04 7.45
C MET A 1 -20.31 29.09 7.98
N THR A 2 -19.31 28.73 8.72
CA THR A 2 -18.20 29.62 9.12
C THR A 2 -17.05 29.30 8.19
N PHE A 3 -16.89 30.10 7.14
CA PHE A 3 -15.69 30.10 6.32
C PHE A 3 -14.52 30.46 7.23
N HIS A 4 -13.72 29.48 7.64
CA HIS A 4 -12.39 29.77 8.16
C HIS A 4 -11.61 30.44 7.02
N GLN A 5 -10.92 31.54 7.38
CA GLN A 5 -10.07 32.32 6.50
C GLN A 5 -9.35 31.41 5.51
N ALA A 6 -9.50 31.74 4.22
CA ALA A 6 -8.79 31.07 3.15
C ALA A 6 -7.30 31.34 3.30
N ASP A 7 -6.60 30.50 4.09
CA ASP A 7 -5.16 30.40 3.97
C ASP A 7 -4.88 30.05 2.52
N SER A 8 -4.01 30.81 1.87
CA SER A 8 -3.66 30.60 0.47
C SER A 8 -3.20 29.15 0.28
N LEU A 9 -3.68 28.50 -0.79
CA LEU A 9 -3.23 27.17 -1.15
C LEU A 9 -1.69 27.19 -1.34
N PRO A 10 -0.99 26.12 -0.93
CA PRO A 10 0.46 26.04 -1.11
C PRO A 10 0.83 26.03 -2.59
N SER A 11 1.98 26.56 -2.92
CA SER A 11 2.50 26.63 -4.28
C SER A 11 3.22 25.35 -4.73
N ASP A 12 3.61 24.48 -3.79
CA ASP A 12 4.40 23.28 -4.00
C ASP A 12 4.01 22.16 -3.04
N ILE A 13 4.58 20.98 -3.27
CA ILE A 13 4.26 19.78 -2.49
C ILE A 13 4.84 19.83 -1.07
N SER A 14 5.94 20.55 -0.85
CA SER A 14 6.51 20.75 0.49
C SER A 14 5.58 21.59 1.36
N GLY A 15 4.94 22.60 0.76
CA GLY A 15 3.88 23.37 1.39
C GLY A 15 2.64 22.54 1.73
N TYR A 16 2.22 21.62 0.83
CA TYR A 16 1.18 20.65 1.12
C TYR A 16 1.58 19.77 2.31
N HIS A 17 2.80 19.20 2.29
CA HIS A 17 3.31 18.39 3.38
C HIS A 17 3.26 19.12 4.71
N LYS A 18 3.78 20.35 4.75
CA LYS A 18 3.78 21.19 5.96
C LYS A 18 2.37 21.46 6.48
N ARG A 19 1.43 21.84 5.59
CA ARG A 19 0.05 22.17 5.96
C ARG A 19 -0.72 20.96 6.51
N THR A 20 -0.42 19.77 6.04
CA THR A 20 -1.10 18.53 6.43
C THR A 20 -0.43 17.76 7.57
N LYS A 21 0.58 18.35 8.26
CA LYS A 21 1.15 17.79 9.48
C LYS A 21 0.16 17.87 10.64
N HIS A 22 0.25 16.87 11.54
CA HIS A 22 -0.41 16.92 12.83
C HIS A 22 0.59 17.35 13.92
N ALA A 23 0.11 18.15 14.84
CA ALA A 23 0.80 18.53 16.06
C ALA A 23 -0.17 18.35 17.26
N PRO A 24 0.32 18.27 18.52
CA PRO A 24 -0.53 18.03 19.68
C PRO A 24 -1.73 18.96 19.84
N ASN A 25 -1.61 20.20 19.39
CA ASN A 25 -2.65 21.23 19.49
C ASN A 25 -3.20 21.67 18.11
N HIS A 26 -2.80 21.01 17.04
CA HIS A 26 -3.22 21.37 15.69
C HIS A 26 -3.22 20.14 14.78
N TYR A 27 -4.40 19.76 14.32
CA TYR A 27 -4.54 18.70 13.32
C TYR A 27 -4.76 19.28 11.94
N ALA A 28 -4.32 18.57 10.90
CA ALA A 28 -4.69 18.91 9.52
C ALA A 28 -6.21 19.00 9.40
N LEU A 29 -6.70 19.89 8.56
CA LEU A 29 -8.13 20.14 8.40
C LEU A 29 -8.83 18.88 7.88
N GLY A 30 -9.85 18.45 8.61
CA GLY A 30 -10.74 17.36 8.28
C GLY A 30 -12.21 17.79 8.36
N PRO A 31 -13.16 16.90 8.03
CA PRO A 31 -14.58 17.20 8.17
C PRO A 31 -14.93 17.49 9.62
N ALA A 32 -15.80 18.48 9.84
CA ALA A 32 -16.23 18.88 11.20
C ALA A 32 -17.00 17.76 11.91
N PHE A 33 -17.70 16.93 11.16
CA PHE A 33 -18.36 15.69 11.58
C PHE A 33 -18.44 14.72 10.41
N LEU A 34 -18.55 13.42 10.70
CA LEU A 34 -18.74 12.41 9.66
C LEU A 34 -20.23 12.24 9.37
N ASP A 35 -20.63 12.63 8.17
CA ASP A 35 -21.96 12.32 7.66
C ASP A 35 -21.97 10.90 7.06
N TRP A 36 -22.45 9.94 7.84
CA TRP A 36 -22.48 8.53 7.44
C TRP A 36 -23.43 8.26 6.26
N THR A 37 -24.38 9.18 5.96
CA THR A 37 -25.27 9.03 4.81
C THR A 37 -24.55 9.31 3.49
N SER A 38 -23.49 10.12 3.53
CA SER A 38 -22.63 10.43 2.39
C SER A 38 -21.36 9.57 2.33
N GLN A 39 -21.23 8.54 3.20
CA GLN A 39 -20.08 7.65 3.16
C GLN A 39 -19.93 7.03 1.76
N PRO A 40 -18.78 7.24 1.08
CA PRO A 40 -18.60 6.69 -0.25
C PRO A 40 -18.56 5.16 -0.27
N SER A 41 -19.24 4.58 -1.25
CA SER A 41 -19.13 3.14 -1.51
C SER A 41 -17.68 2.75 -1.80
N PRO A 42 -17.12 1.70 -1.17
CA PRO A 42 -15.80 1.19 -1.50
C PRO A 42 -15.77 0.40 -2.81
N TYR A 43 -16.88 0.36 -3.55
CA TYR A 43 -17.05 -0.45 -4.75
C TYR A 43 -17.39 0.42 -5.96
N ARG A 44 -16.38 0.69 -6.80
CA ARG A 44 -16.61 1.21 -8.16
C ARG A 44 -17.13 0.05 -9.01
N SER A 45 -18.09 0.33 -9.87
CA SER A 45 -18.60 -0.60 -10.88
C SER A 45 -19.04 0.17 -12.12
N PHE A 46 -19.15 -0.54 -13.24
CA PHE A 46 -19.46 0.06 -14.53
C PHE A 46 -20.70 -0.61 -15.14
N ALA A 47 -21.86 0.01 -14.95
CA ALA A 47 -23.13 -0.49 -15.47
C ALA A 47 -23.09 -0.60 -17.00
N GLY A 48 -23.52 -1.74 -17.56
CA GLY A 48 -23.49 -2.01 -18.99
C GLY A 48 -22.17 -2.55 -19.54
N SER A 49 -21.12 -2.67 -18.72
CA SER A 49 -19.91 -3.41 -19.08
C SER A 49 -20.16 -4.91 -19.09
N PRO A 50 -19.70 -5.65 -20.12
CA PRO A 50 -19.68 -7.12 -20.06
C PRO A 50 -18.81 -7.60 -18.90
N ARG A 51 -19.27 -8.66 -18.20
CA ARG A 51 -18.59 -9.18 -17.00
C ARG A 51 -18.08 -10.60 -17.22
N ILE A 52 -16.87 -10.87 -16.72
CA ILE A 52 -16.29 -12.20 -16.63
C ILE A 52 -16.18 -12.53 -15.14
N MET A 53 -16.98 -13.51 -14.69
CA MET A 53 -16.91 -14.00 -13.31
C MET A 53 -15.63 -14.79 -13.11
N LEU A 54 -14.87 -14.50 -12.08
CA LEU A 54 -13.64 -15.20 -11.76
C LEU A 54 -13.90 -16.36 -10.78
N PRO A 55 -13.17 -17.46 -10.90
CA PRO A 55 -13.23 -18.57 -9.93
C PRO A 55 -12.65 -18.11 -8.57
N LEU A 56 -13.22 -18.65 -7.50
CA LEU A 56 -12.70 -18.54 -6.14
C LEU A 56 -12.06 -19.87 -5.75
N HIS A 57 -10.90 -19.82 -5.10
CA HIS A 57 -10.11 -20.99 -4.76
C HIS A 57 -10.00 -21.19 -3.24
N ASP A 58 -9.81 -22.43 -2.81
CA ASP A 58 -9.54 -22.71 -1.39
C ASP A 58 -8.15 -22.23 -0.96
N GLY A 59 -7.21 -22.11 -1.92
CA GLY A 59 -5.86 -21.58 -1.70
C GLY A 59 -4.92 -22.52 -0.93
N GLY A 60 -5.35 -23.78 -0.69
CA GLY A 60 -4.55 -24.77 0.02
C GLY A 60 -3.26 -25.18 -0.70
N ASP A 61 -3.20 -24.98 -2.02
CA ASP A 61 -2.04 -25.33 -2.85
C ASP A 61 -1.01 -24.19 -2.99
N THR A 62 -1.19 -23.05 -2.30
CA THR A 62 -0.19 -22.00 -2.34
C THR A 62 1.02 -22.34 -1.46
N PRO A 63 2.25 -21.92 -1.85
CA PRO A 63 3.47 -22.25 -1.10
C PRO A 63 3.45 -21.67 0.33
N SER A 64 4.30 -22.21 1.19
CA SER A 64 4.51 -21.69 2.56
C SER A 64 5.04 -20.26 2.55
N PHE A 65 4.72 -19.51 3.59
CA PHE A 65 5.22 -18.15 3.79
C PHE A 65 6.13 -18.06 5.04
N PRO A 66 7.34 -17.47 4.96
CA PRO A 66 8.09 -17.28 3.72
C PRO A 66 8.53 -18.63 3.15
N GLY A 67 8.58 -18.75 1.84
CA GLY A 67 8.96 -19.99 1.18
C GLY A 67 9.52 -19.77 -0.22
N PRO A 68 10.07 -20.82 -0.84
CA PRO A 68 10.57 -20.74 -2.20
C PRO A 68 9.43 -20.47 -3.18
N ALA A 69 9.72 -19.71 -4.24
CA ALA A 69 8.75 -19.49 -5.30
C ALA A 69 8.34 -20.83 -5.94
N PRO A 70 7.04 -21.09 -6.17
CA PRO A 70 6.58 -22.29 -6.86
C PRO A 70 6.94 -22.20 -8.35
N ARG A 71 6.71 -23.30 -9.07
CA ARG A 71 6.72 -23.24 -10.54
C ARG A 71 5.66 -22.26 -11.01
N ALA A 72 6.00 -21.38 -11.98
CA ALA A 72 5.08 -20.42 -12.53
C ALA A 72 3.80 -21.11 -13.06
N ALA A 73 2.65 -20.65 -12.57
CA ALA A 73 1.36 -21.06 -13.08
C ALA A 73 1.14 -20.51 -14.49
N LYS A 74 0.38 -21.22 -15.33
CA LYS A 74 -0.06 -20.69 -16.61
C LYS A 74 -1.00 -19.50 -16.37
N LEU A 75 -0.87 -18.46 -17.19
CA LEU A 75 -1.86 -17.39 -17.21
C LEU A 75 -3.15 -17.89 -17.84
N ASP A 76 -4.18 -17.98 -17.05
CA ASP A 76 -5.54 -18.32 -17.43
C ASP A 76 -6.53 -17.73 -16.42
N ARG A 77 -7.80 -17.91 -16.66
CA ARG A 77 -8.87 -17.37 -15.82
C ARG A 77 -8.82 -17.89 -14.37
N ASP A 78 -8.36 -19.12 -14.17
CA ASP A 78 -8.23 -19.71 -12.84
C ASP A 78 -7.11 -19.06 -12.04
N ALA A 79 -5.92 -18.93 -12.64
CA ALA A 79 -4.78 -18.28 -12.02
C ALA A 79 -5.04 -16.79 -11.77
N LEU A 80 -5.69 -16.09 -12.71
CA LEU A 80 -6.14 -14.70 -12.53
C LEU A 80 -7.14 -14.56 -11.38
N GLY A 81 -8.06 -15.52 -11.24
CA GLY A 81 -9.00 -15.54 -10.12
C GLY A 81 -8.25 -15.58 -8.78
N LEU A 82 -7.31 -16.50 -8.62
CA LEU A 82 -6.51 -16.59 -7.40
C LEU A 82 -5.64 -15.35 -7.18
N PHE A 83 -4.99 -14.83 -8.23
CA PHE A 83 -4.19 -13.61 -8.15
C PHE A 83 -5.00 -12.42 -7.64
N LEU A 84 -6.15 -12.14 -8.25
CA LEU A 84 -6.99 -10.99 -7.89
C LEU A 84 -7.67 -11.17 -6.54
N GLU A 85 -8.08 -12.41 -6.20
CA GLU A 85 -8.60 -12.70 -4.86
C GLU A 85 -7.56 -12.36 -3.80
N LEU A 86 -6.31 -12.86 -3.93
CA LEU A 86 -5.25 -12.63 -2.96
C LEU A 86 -4.75 -11.17 -2.95
N ALA A 87 -4.73 -10.48 -4.09
CA ALA A 87 -4.28 -9.09 -4.14
C ALA A 87 -5.34 -8.11 -3.60
N PHE A 88 -6.55 -8.15 -4.14
CA PHE A 88 -7.55 -7.08 -3.97
C PHE A 88 -8.93 -7.58 -3.56
N GLY A 89 -9.13 -8.89 -3.46
CA GLY A 89 -10.41 -9.50 -3.10
C GLY A 89 -10.83 -9.22 -1.66
N ILE A 90 -12.10 -9.49 -1.37
CA ILE A 90 -12.63 -9.44 -0.02
C ILE A 90 -11.99 -10.56 0.80
N SER A 91 -11.47 -10.24 1.99
CA SER A 91 -10.85 -11.20 2.89
C SER A 91 -11.82 -11.70 3.96
N ALA A 92 -12.80 -10.90 4.34
CA ALA A 92 -13.86 -11.25 5.28
C ALA A 92 -14.93 -10.14 5.31
N TRP A 93 -16.10 -10.48 5.83
CA TRP A 93 -17.06 -9.51 6.32
C TRP A 93 -17.01 -9.46 7.85
N LYS A 94 -17.15 -8.28 8.40
CA LYS A 94 -17.32 -8.05 9.84
C LYS A 94 -18.75 -7.59 10.09
N SER A 95 -19.33 -8.06 11.20
CA SER A 95 -20.70 -7.68 11.57
C SER A 95 -20.81 -7.47 13.08
N VAL A 96 -21.47 -6.39 13.47
CA VAL A 96 -21.80 -6.07 14.85
C VAL A 96 -23.09 -5.23 14.90
N GLU A 97 -24.04 -5.62 15.74
CA GLU A 97 -25.26 -4.84 16.03
C GLU A 97 -26.00 -4.29 14.78
N GLY A 98 -26.12 -5.12 13.74
CA GLY A 98 -26.80 -4.75 12.49
C GLY A 98 -25.95 -4.00 11.47
N SER A 99 -24.74 -3.59 11.81
CA SER A 99 -23.77 -3.01 10.87
C SER A 99 -22.88 -4.10 10.30
N THR A 100 -22.65 -4.06 8.97
CA THR A 100 -21.78 -5.01 8.26
C THR A 100 -20.86 -4.28 7.29
N TRP A 101 -19.57 -4.64 7.29
CA TRP A 101 -18.57 -4.07 6.38
C TRP A 101 -17.59 -5.13 5.90
N ALA A 102 -17.10 -4.97 4.68
CA ALA A 102 -16.07 -5.84 4.12
C ALA A 102 -14.67 -5.40 4.52
N LEU A 103 -13.77 -6.36 4.59
CA LEU A 103 -12.33 -6.16 4.64
C LEU A 103 -11.73 -6.72 3.34
N ARG A 104 -10.70 -6.07 2.79
CA ARG A 104 -9.96 -6.58 1.63
C ARG A 104 -8.61 -7.13 2.03
N ASN A 105 -7.99 -7.91 1.14
CA ASN A 105 -6.65 -8.44 1.35
C ASN A 105 -5.59 -7.33 1.34
N ASN A 106 -5.71 -6.33 0.46
CA ASN A 106 -4.92 -5.11 0.59
C ASN A 106 -5.51 -4.24 1.73
N PRO A 107 -4.71 -3.83 2.73
CA PRO A 107 -5.18 -2.91 3.77
C PRO A 107 -5.46 -1.54 3.16
N SER A 108 -6.32 -0.78 3.85
CA SER A 108 -6.62 0.59 3.48
C SER A 108 -6.84 1.45 4.71
N SER A 109 -6.46 2.70 4.63
CA SER A 109 -6.66 3.72 5.64
C SER A 109 -8.16 3.85 5.92
N GLY A 110 -8.54 3.70 7.20
CA GLY A 110 -9.96 3.74 7.58
C GLY A 110 -10.88 2.69 6.94
N ASN A 111 -10.35 1.72 6.22
CA ASN A 111 -11.09 0.72 5.43
C ASN A 111 -11.95 1.34 4.31
N LEU A 112 -11.48 2.43 3.70
CA LEU A 112 -12.22 3.23 2.70
C LEU A 112 -11.92 2.83 1.25
N HIS A 113 -10.79 2.15 1.04
CA HIS A 113 -10.38 1.54 -0.23
C HIS A 113 -10.39 2.50 -1.44
N PRO A 114 -9.58 3.58 -1.42
CA PRO A 114 -9.48 4.51 -2.54
C PRO A 114 -8.90 3.87 -3.80
N THR A 115 -8.10 2.82 -3.65
CA THR A 115 -7.35 2.19 -4.74
C THR A 115 -8.25 1.28 -5.58
N GLU A 116 -8.31 1.56 -6.90
CA GLU A 116 -8.91 0.73 -7.94
C GLU A 116 -7.83 -0.03 -8.70
N SER A 117 -8.19 -1.17 -9.27
CA SER A 117 -7.29 -2.03 -10.04
C SER A 117 -7.84 -2.36 -11.42
N TRP A 118 -6.97 -2.25 -12.42
CA TRP A 118 -7.29 -2.40 -13.83
C TRP A 118 -6.30 -3.37 -14.47
N LEU A 119 -6.75 -4.16 -15.43
CA LEU A 119 -5.91 -5.14 -16.11
C LEU A 119 -6.03 -4.98 -17.63
N ILE A 120 -4.90 -5.10 -18.31
CA ILE A 120 -4.86 -5.25 -19.75
C ILE A 120 -4.45 -6.68 -20.03
N LEU A 121 -5.37 -7.46 -20.61
CA LEU A 121 -5.26 -8.89 -20.80
C LEU A 121 -5.46 -9.28 -22.27
N GLY A 122 -4.75 -10.31 -22.71
CA GLY A 122 -4.99 -10.97 -23.98
C GLY A 122 -6.32 -11.73 -23.98
N ALA A 123 -6.81 -12.05 -25.16
CA ALA A 123 -8.05 -12.81 -25.34
C ALA A 123 -7.99 -14.17 -24.66
N ASP A 124 -6.90 -14.90 -24.87
CA ASP A 124 -6.70 -16.27 -24.35
C ASP A 124 -6.56 -16.32 -22.83
N ASP A 125 -6.11 -15.22 -22.20
CA ASP A 125 -5.89 -15.15 -20.75
C ASP A 125 -7.17 -15.31 -19.93
N VAL A 126 -8.30 -14.89 -20.51
CA VAL A 126 -9.62 -14.92 -19.87
C VAL A 126 -10.68 -15.68 -20.66
N GLY A 127 -10.32 -16.28 -21.80
CA GLY A 127 -11.26 -16.96 -22.69
C GLY A 127 -12.25 -15.98 -23.33
N ALA A 128 -11.78 -14.80 -23.72
CA ALA A 128 -12.56 -13.78 -24.43
C ALA A 128 -12.24 -13.79 -25.93
N ASP A 129 -13.06 -13.09 -26.73
CA ASP A 129 -12.86 -13.00 -28.18
C ASP A 129 -11.72 -12.04 -28.58
N ARG A 130 -11.37 -11.10 -27.70
CA ARG A 130 -10.38 -10.04 -27.97
C ARG A 130 -9.63 -9.65 -26.71
N ALA A 131 -8.41 -9.13 -26.88
CA ALA A 131 -7.69 -8.45 -25.84
C ALA A 131 -8.49 -7.21 -25.38
N ALA A 132 -8.46 -6.92 -24.07
CA ALA A 132 -9.27 -5.84 -23.49
C ALA A 132 -8.66 -5.22 -22.24
N LEU A 133 -9.13 -4.00 -21.96
CA LEU A 133 -8.99 -3.35 -20.66
C LEU A 133 -10.14 -3.78 -19.76
N TYR A 134 -9.79 -4.24 -18.57
CA TYR A 134 -10.75 -4.66 -17.55
C TYR A 134 -10.59 -3.85 -16.28
N HIS A 135 -11.72 -3.50 -15.65
CA HIS A 135 -11.77 -3.08 -14.25
C HIS A 135 -12.07 -4.30 -13.37
N TYR A 136 -11.38 -4.45 -12.25
CA TYR A 136 -11.69 -5.51 -11.30
C TYR A 136 -12.75 -5.07 -10.30
N ALA A 137 -13.85 -5.78 -10.23
CA ALA A 137 -14.97 -5.57 -9.31
C ALA A 137 -14.86 -6.54 -8.12
N PRO A 138 -14.27 -6.14 -6.98
CA PRO A 138 -13.97 -7.06 -5.87
C PRO A 138 -15.22 -7.60 -5.16
N LEU A 139 -16.33 -6.87 -5.16
CA LEU A 139 -17.57 -7.32 -4.53
C LEU A 139 -18.09 -8.60 -5.20
N ASP A 140 -18.06 -8.62 -6.52
CA ASP A 140 -18.54 -9.74 -7.32
C ASP A 140 -17.42 -10.72 -7.68
N HIS A 141 -16.18 -10.39 -7.41
CA HIS A 141 -14.99 -11.09 -7.89
C HIS A 141 -15.08 -11.33 -9.40
N ALA A 142 -15.14 -10.24 -10.15
CA ALA A 142 -15.37 -10.22 -11.58
C ALA A 142 -14.50 -9.17 -12.29
N LEU A 143 -14.27 -9.39 -13.58
CA LEU A 143 -13.69 -8.42 -14.51
C LEU A 143 -14.81 -7.74 -15.29
N GLU A 144 -14.80 -6.42 -15.33
CA GLU A 144 -15.70 -5.58 -16.13
C GLU A 144 -14.95 -5.08 -17.37
N SER A 145 -15.34 -5.54 -18.57
CA SER A 145 -14.69 -5.15 -19.83
C SER A 145 -15.02 -3.71 -20.18
N ARG A 146 -14.00 -2.84 -20.21
CA ARG A 146 -14.15 -1.39 -20.42
C ARG A 146 -13.83 -0.95 -21.83
N ALA A 147 -12.81 -1.54 -22.45
CA ALA A 147 -12.44 -1.27 -23.84
C ALA A 147 -11.85 -2.53 -24.47
N SER A 148 -12.05 -2.71 -25.77
CA SER A 148 -11.39 -3.76 -26.54
C SER A 148 -10.20 -3.21 -27.31
N PHE A 149 -9.22 -4.05 -27.61
CA PHE A 149 -8.09 -3.72 -28.49
C PHE A 149 -8.26 -4.41 -29.84
N ALA A 150 -8.03 -3.67 -30.92
CA ALA A 150 -8.20 -4.21 -32.26
C ALA A 150 -7.11 -5.21 -32.64
N ASP A 151 -5.92 -5.08 -32.05
CA ASP A 151 -4.75 -5.87 -32.33
C ASP A 151 -4.26 -6.57 -31.03
N ALA A 152 -4.20 -7.88 -31.05
CA ALA A 152 -3.74 -8.68 -29.91
C ALA A 152 -2.22 -8.67 -29.74
N ASP A 153 -1.47 -8.40 -30.82
CA ASP A 153 0.00 -8.42 -30.82
C ASP A 153 0.62 -7.16 -30.16
N LEU A 154 -0.22 -6.20 -29.77
CA LEU A 154 0.23 -5.00 -29.06
C LEU A 154 0.62 -5.26 -27.60
N LEU A 155 0.14 -6.36 -27.01
CA LEU A 155 0.47 -6.70 -25.63
C LEU A 155 1.81 -7.46 -25.60
N PRO A 156 2.73 -7.08 -24.69
CA PRO A 156 3.99 -7.80 -24.57
C PRO A 156 3.72 -9.25 -24.14
N PRO A 157 4.42 -10.21 -24.76
CA PRO A 157 4.26 -11.63 -24.38
C PRO A 157 4.88 -11.90 -23.00
N GLY A 158 4.36 -12.92 -22.32
CA GLY A 158 4.97 -13.42 -21.09
C GLY A 158 4.43 -12.81 -19.79
N GLY A 159 3.35 -12.04 -19.87
CA GLY A 159 2.70 -11.44 -18.70
C GLY A 159 1.55 -10.52 -19.08
N PHE A 160 1.16 -9.66 -18.17
CA PHE A 160 0.08 -8.68 -18.36
C PHE A 160 0.34 -7.38 -17.62
N LEU A 161 -0.38 -6.32 -17.99
CA LEU A 161 -0.33 -5.04 -17.29
C LEU A 161 -1.42 -4.95 -16.22
N LEU A 162 -1.01 -4.60 -15.01
CA LEU A 162 -1.87 -4.18 -13.92
C LEU A 162 -1.69 -2.66 -13.73
N ALA A 163 -2.78 -1.90 -13.74
CA ALA A 163 -2.76 -0.49 -13.40
C ALA A 163 -3.47 -0.24 -12.08
N LEU A 164 -2.97 0.70 -11.31
CA LEU A 164 -3.61 1.18 -10.09
C LEU A 164 -4.06 2.64 -10.29
N GLY A 165 -5.24 2.95 -9.78
CA GLY A 165 -5.78 4.29 -9.68
C GLY A 165 -6.29 4.55 -8.26
N SER A 166 -6.50 5.82 -7.92
CA SER A 166 -7.09 6.21 -6.63
C SER A 166 -8.28 7.14 -6.83
N ILE A 167 -9.35 6.90 -6.04
CA ILE A 167 -10.50 7.79 -5.93
C ILE A 167 -10.39 8.55 -4.60
N PRO A 168 -9.83 9.77 -4.60
CA PRO A 168 -9.47 10.49 -3.37
C PRO A 168 -10.66 10.83 -2.49
N TRP A 169 -11.85 10.97 -3.07
CA TRP A 169 -13.07 11.26 -2.31
C TRP A 169 -13.30 10.26 -1.18
N ARG A 170 -13.00 8.98 -1.37
CA ARG A 170 -13.15 7.96 -0.34
C ARG A 170 -12.35 8.29 0.92
N GLU A 171 -11.11 8.74 0.77
CA GLU A 171 -10.28 9.15 1.90
C GLU A 171 -10.64 10.56 2.41
N ALA A 172 -10.96 11.48 1.50
CA ALA A 172 -11.25 12.86 1.83
C ALA A 172 -12.54 13.01 2.64
N TRP A 173 -13.53 12.14 2.42
CA TRP A 173 -14.76 12.06 3.21
C TRP A 173 -14.46 11.95 4.72
N LYS A 174 -13.40 11.27 5.10
CA LYS A 174 -13.04 11.03 6.52
C LYS A 174 -11.85 11.86 6.99
N TYR A 175 -10.86 12.06 6.13
CA TYR A 175 -9.56 12.60 6.52
C TYR A 175 -9.25 13.98 5.93
N GLY A 176 -10.17 14.55 5.16
CA GLY A 176 -10.04 15.90 4.62
C GLY A 176 -8.75 16.13 3.86
N GLU A 177 -8.02 17.18 4.20
CA GLU A 177 -6.80 17.58 3.49
C GLU A 177 -5.66 16.54 3.52
N ARG A 178 -5.67 15.64 4.51
CA ARG A 178 -4.64 14.59 4.63
C ARG A 178 -4.88 13.38 3.69
N ALA A 179 -6.03 13.32 3.03
CA ALA A 179 -6.46 12.21 2.18
C ALA A 179 -5.45 11.81 1.09
N PHE A 180 -4.76 12.78 0.47
CA PHE A 180 -3.75 12.48 -0.55
C PHE A 180 -2.63 11.56 -0.02
N ARG A 181 -2.13 11.80 1.22
CA ARG A 181 -1.14 10.92 1.84
C ARG A 181 -1.66 9.49 1.99
N TYR A 182 -2.92 9.33 2.39
CA TYR A 182 -3.54 8.03 2.59
C TYR A 182 -3.74 7.28 1.28
N CYS A 183 -4.18 7.96 0.21
CA CYS A 183 -4.24 7.36 -1.12
C CYS A 183 -2.89 6.79 -1.55
N GLN A 184 -1.80 7.53 -1.32
CA GLN A 184 -0.47 7.10 -1.70
C GLN A 184 0.05 5.93 -0.84
N LEU A 185 -0.23 5.93 0.47
CA LEU A 185 0.08 4.80 1.35
C LEU A 185 -0.68 3.53 0.93
N ASP A 186 -1.96 3.67 0.63
CA ASP A 186 -2.81 2.56 0.18
C ASP A 186 -2.35 2.00 -1.17
N ALA A 187 -1.92 2.86 -2.11
CA ALA A 187 -1.30 2.43 -3.36
C ALA A 187 -0.02 1.62 -3.11
N GLY A 188 0.82 2.02 -2.15
CA GLY A 188 1.99 1.27 -1.72
C GLY A 188 1.64 -0.12 -1.15
N HIS A 189 0.62 -0.21 -0.31
CA HIS A 189 0.09 -1.49 0.18
C HIS A 189 -0.45 -2.35 -0.97
N ALA A 190 -1.12 -1.76 -1.96
CA ALA A 190 -1.65 -2.45 -3.13
C ALA A 190 -0.53 -3.03 -4.03
N ILE A 191 0.59 -2.31 -4.23
CA ILE A 191 1.78 -2.85 -4.90
C ILE A 191 2.26 -4.11 -4.19
N GLY A 192 2.41 -4.07 -2.86
CA GLY A 192 2.87 -5.21 -2.07
C GLY A 192 1.87 -6.38 -2.09
N ALA A 193 0.57 -6.10 -2.09
CA ALA A 193 -0.46 -7.13 -2.20
C ALA A 193 -0.40 -7.83 -3.58
N ALA A 194 -0.24 -7.07 -4.67
CA ALA A 194 -0.06 -7.61 -6.02
C ALA A 194 1.23 -8.44 -6.13
N ALA A 195 2.36 -7.96 -5.60
CA ALA A 195 3.62 -8.67 -5.61
C ALA A 195 3.55 -10.00 -4.83
N GLN A 196 2.90 -10.02 -3.67
CA GLN A 196 2.72 -11.25 -2.89
C GLN A 196 1.77 -12.24 -3.59
N ALA A 197 0.68 -11.74 -4.18
CA ALA A 197 -0.24 -12.57 -4.95
C ALA A 197 0.42 -13.18 -6.19
N ALA A 198 1.24 -12.40 -6.90
CA ALA A 198 2.06 -12.89 -8.00
C ALA A 198 3.02 -14.01 -7.55
N ALA A 199 3.72 -13.81 -6.44
CA ALA A 199 4.65 -14.80 -5.88
C ALA A 199 3.96 -16.12 -5.48
N ALA A 200 2.69 -16.08 -5.05
CA ALA A 200 1.90 -17.27 -4.76
C ALA A 200 1.71 -18.17 -5.99
N LEU A 201 1.78 -17.59 -7.18
CA LEU A 201 1.64 -18.27 -8.48
C LEU A 201 2.99 -18.48 -9.20
N GLY A 202 4.12 -18.17 -8.56
CA GLY A 202 5.44 -18.21 -9.20
C GLY A 202 5.65 -17.09 -10.21
N TRP A 203 4.84 -16.05 -10.18
CA TRP A 203 4.95 -14.84 -11.00
C TRP A 203 5.74 -13.76 -10.25
N ARG A 204 6.12 -12.70 -10.97
CA ARG A 204 6.79 -11.53 -10.40
C ARG A 204 6.06 -10.25 -10.77
N ALA A 205 6.12 -9.26 -9.90
CA ALA A 205 5.60 -7.93 -10.14
C ALA A 205 6.74 -6.92 -10.31
N HIS A 206 6.60 -6.02 -11.28
CA HIS A 206 7.58 -4.97 -11.57
C HIS A 206 6.84 -3.65 -11.79
N VAL A 207 7.01 -2.69 -10.89
CA VAL A 207 6.47 -1.33 -11.08
C VAL A 207 7.23 -0.67 -12.23
N LEU A 208 6.51 -0.13 -13.20
CA LEU A 208 7.09 0.56 -14.35
C LEU A 208 7.36 2.03 -14.00
N SER A 209 8.62 2.44 -14.11
CA SER A 209 9.04 3.81 -13.77
C SER A 209 8.80 4.82 -14.89
N GLU A 210 8.66 4.37 -16.14
CA GLU A 210 8.60 5.26 -17.31
C GLU A 210 7.24 5.94 -17.50
N PRO A 211 6.07 5.25 -17.41
CA PRO A 211 4.81 5.84 -17.82
C PRO A 211 4.46 7.11 -17.05
N SER A 212 3.98 8.12 -17.77
CA SER A 212 3.42 9.33 -17.18
C SER A 212 1.99 9.12 -16.69
N ASP A 213 1.53 9.98 -15.77
CA ASP A 213 0.13 9.97 -15.33
C ASP A 213 -0.85 10.19 -16.50
N ASP A 214 -0.46 10.99 -17.50
CA ASP A 214 -1.29 11.22 -18.68
C ASP A 214 -1.47 9.97 -19.53
N GLU A 215 -0.39 9.22 -19.72
CA GLU A 215 -0.44 7.96 -20.47
C GLU A 215 -1.28 6.92 -19.72
N ILE A 216 -1.14 6.83 -18.39
CA ILE A 216 -1.95 5.92 -17.58
C ILE A 216 -3.43 6.35 -17.60
N ALA A 217 -3.72 7.63 -17.43
CA ALA A 217 -5.09 8.16 -17.49
C ALA A 217 -5.74 7.91 -18.85
N ALA A 218 -4.97 8.07 -19.95
CA ALA A 218 -5.44 7.80 -21.30
C ALA A 218 -5.70 6.31 -21.54
N LEU A 219 -4.80 5.44 -21.05
CA LEU A 219 -4.93 3.98 -21.11
C LEU A 219 -6.20 3.49 -20.41
N LEU A 220 -6.48 4.01 -19.21
CA LEU A 220 -7.64 3.65 -18.41
C LEU A 220 -8.92 4.38 -18.83
N GLY A 221 -8.83 5.36 -19.72
CA GLY A 221 -9.96 6.15 -20.18
C GLY A 221 -10.56 7.06 -19.09
N LEU A 222 -9.79 7.49 -18.09
CA LEU A 222 -10.29 8.25 -16.94
C LEU A 222 -10.89 9.61 -17.31
N ALA A 223 -10.47 10.20 -18.43
CA ALA A 223 -11.04 11.45 -18.95
C ALA A 223 -12.45 11.27 -19.58
N ARG A 224 -12.92 10.03 -19.74
CA ARG A 224 -14.22 9.69 -20.36
C ARG A 224 -15.36 9.62 -19.35
N GLU A 225 -15.05 9.75 -18.06
CA GLU A 225 -16.08 9.77 -17.02
C GLU A 225 -16.96 11.02 -17.14
N ASP A 226 -18.25 10.85 -16.93
CA ASP A 226 -19.26 11.91 -17.01
C ASP A 226 -18.98 13.06 -16.04
N ALA A 227 -19.39 14.26 -16.43
CA ALA A 227 -19.32 15.46 -15.59
C ALA A 227 -20.00 15.29 -14.20
N ALA A 228 -20.98 14.37 -14.10
CA ALA A 228 -21.67 14.02 -12.86
C ALA A 228 -20.73 13.41 -11.80
N HIS A 229 -19.66 12.72 -12.23
CA HIS A 229 -18.74 12.04 -11.33
C HIS A 229 -17.44 12.82 -11.05
N ARG A 230 -17.39 14.12 -11.40
CA ARG A 230 -16.17 14.93 -11.24
C ARG A 230 -15.62 14.96 -9.82
N ARG A 231 -16.47 14.86 -8.80
CA ARG A 231 -16.06 14.85 -7.38
C ARG A 231 -15.58 13.49 -6.91
N GLU A 232 -15.89 12.43 -7.67
CA GLU A 232 -15.44 11.05 -7.43
C GLU A 232 -14.41 10.61 -8.47
N ARG A 233 -13.70 11.59 -9.06
CA ARG A 233 -12.73 11.35 -10.13
C ARG A 233 -11.64 10.40 -9.65
N GLU A 234 -11.35 9.40 -10.47
CA GLU A 234 -10.20 8.54 -10.30
C GLU A 234 -8.95 9.22 -10.87
N HIS A 235 -7.85 9.14 -10.13
CA HIS A 235 -6.52 9.60 -10.53
C HIS A 235 -5.62 8.41 -10.81
N PRO A 236 -4.79 8.45 -11.88
CA PRO A 236 -3.83 7.39 -12.16
C PRO A 236 -2.74 7.37 -11.08
N GLU A 237 -2.32 6.17 -10.67
CA GLU A 237 -1.19 6.00 -9.76
C GLU A 237 0.03 5.45 -10.49
N LEU A 238 -0.04 4.20 -10.96
CA LEU A 238 1.11 3.53 -11.58
C LEU A 238 0.69 2.33 -12.44
N LEU A 239 1.64 1.85 -13.25
CA LEU A 239 1.56 0.57 -13.94
C LEU A 239 2.51 -0.45 -13.31
N VAL A 240 2.06 -1.69 -13.23
CA VAL A 240 2.84 -2.85 -12.81
C VAL A 240 2.83 -3.87 -13.94
N TRP A 241 4.00 -4.34 -14.35
CA TRP A 241 4.12 -5.53 -15.18
C TRP A 241 4.06 -6.77 -14.29
N ILE A 242 3.13 -7.66 -14.56
CA ILE A 242 3.08 -8.97 -13.92
C ILE A 242 3.72 -9.96 -14.88
N GLU A 243 4.93 -10.39 -14.53
CA GLU A 243 5.75 -11.34 -15.28
C GLU A 243 5.31 -12.76 -14.95
N VAL A 244 4.87 -13.51 -15.97
CA VAL A 244 4.39 -14.90 -15.83
C VAL A 244 5.46 -15.90 -16.24
N ASN A 245 6.18 -15.66 -17.34
CA ASN A 245 7.09 -16.62 -17.98
C ASN A 245 8.58 -16.30 -17.80
N HIS A 246 8.97 -15.58 -16.74
CA HIS A 246 10.35 -15.19 -16.46
C HIS A 246 11.05 -14.43 -17.60
N ALA A 247 10.27 -13.70 -18.39
CA ALA A 247 10.76 -12.76 -19.39
C ALA A 247 10.36 -11.34 -18.97
N LEU A 248 11.36 -10.48 -18.68
CA LEU A 248 11.09 -9.05 -18.56
C LEU A 248 10.48 -8.57 -19.88
N PRO A 249 9.52 -7.64 -19.85
CA PRO A 249 8.92 -7.16 -21.07
C PRO A 249 10.02 -6.53 -21.94
N ALA A 250 10.06 -6.93 -23.21
CA ALA A 250 10.71 -6.10 -24.20
C ALA A 250 10.08 -4.70 -24.13
N PRO A 251 10.82 -3.62 -24.47
CA PRO A 251 10.21 -2.31 -24.59
C PRO A 251 8.93 -2.43 -25.41
N PHE A 252 7.77 -2.11 -24.83
CA PHE A 252 6.49 -2.19 -25.53
C PHE A 252 5.95 -0.79 -25.82
N ASP A 253 5.17 -0.68 -26.89
CA ASP A 253 4.58 0.58 -27.32
C ASP A 253 3.29 0.88 -26.54
N LEU A 254 3.44 1.49 -25.34
CA LEU A 254 2.30 1.92 -24.54
C LEU A 254 1.37 2.87 -25.32
N LYS A 255 1.95 3.75 -26.17
CA LYS A 255 1.17 4.66 -27.00
C LYS A 255 0.34 3.89 -28.02
N GLY A 256 0.90 2.89 -28.69
CA GLY A 256 0.17 2.01 -29.60
C GLY A 256 -0.99 1.30 -28.92
N ILE A 257 -0.80 0.81 -27.68
CA ILE A 257 -1.88 0.20 -26.89
C ILE A 257 -2.99 1.22 -26.61
N ILE A 258 -2.65 2.43 -26.16
CA ILE A 258 -3.62 3.52 -25.91
C ILE A 258 -4.40 3.85 -27.20
N ASP A 259 -3.69 4.02 -28.31
CA ASP A 259 -4.27 4.38 -29.60
C ASP A 259 -5.12 3.23 -30.21
N ALA A 260 -4.92 2.00 -29.79
CA ALA A 260 -5.68 0.84 -30.24
C ALA A 260 -6.98 0.60 -29.45
N ALA A 261 -7.20 1.27 -28.33
CA ALA A 261 -8.39 1.09 -27.50
C ALA A 261 -9.66 1.56 -28.25
N ARG A 262 -10.65 0.66 -28.33
CA ARG A 262 -11.92 0.86 -29.02
C ARG A 262 -13.09 0.41 -28.14
N GLU A 263 -14.29 0.68 -28.62
CA GLU A 263 -15.55 0.14 -28.03
C GLU A 263 -15.64 0.34 -26.50
N TRP A 264 -15.41 1.56 -26.05
CA TRP A 264 -15.55 1.88 -24.62
C TRP A 264 -16.95 1.62 -24.13
N ARG A 265 -17.10 0.90 -23.01
CA ARG A 265 -18.38 0.41 -22.48
C ARG A 265 -18.52 0.71 -21.00
N GLY A 266 -19.77 0.78 -20.58
CA GLY A 266 -20.19 0.94 -19.20
C GLY A 266 -20.10 2.37 -18.68
N THR A 267 -20.94 2.66 -17.69
CA THR A 267 -21.02 3.93 -16.98
C THR A 267 -20.68 3.70 -15.51
N ALA A 268 -19.81 4.51 -14.95
CA ALA A 268 -19.44 4.42 -13.54
C ALA A 268 -20.66 4.65 -12.63
N ASN A 269 -20.75 3.88 -11.54
CA ASN A 269 -21.74 4.16 -10.50
C ASN A 269 -21.36 5.41 -9.70
N GLN A 270 -22.33 6.07 -9.10
CA GLN A 270 -22.12 7.10 -8.09
C GLN A 270 -21.73 6.43 -6.76
N LEU A 271 -20.73 6.99 -6.05
CA LEU A 271 -20.24 6.43 -4.78
C LEU A 271 -20.89 7.08 -3.56
N SER A 272 -21.28 8.34 -3.65
CA SER A 272 -21.93 9.10 -2.57
C SER A 272 -23.10 9.92 -3.09
N GLU A 273 -24.10 10.12 -2.23
CA GLU A 273 -25.24 11.00 -2.55
C GLU A 273 -24.83 12.49 -2.54
N ASP A 274 -23.92 12.87 -1.63
CA ASP A 274 -23.39 14.23 -1.50
C ASP A 274 -21.87 14.22 -1.30
N HIS A 275 -21.21 15.35 -1.52
CA HIS A 275 -19.77 15.48 -1.53
C HIS A 275 -19.32 16.85 -0.97
N ASP A 276 -18.33 16.81 -0.10
CA ASP A 276 -17.56 17.98 0.29
C ASP A 276 -16.39 18.22 -0.67
N GLY A 277 -16.11 19.47 -0.98
CA GLY A 277 -14.93 19.83 -1.79
C GLY A 277 -13.67 19.94 -0.96
N TRP A 278 -12.60 19.28 -1.40
CA TRP A 278 -11.25 19.35 -0.78
C TRP A 278 -10.21 19.84 -1.78
N PRO A 279 -10.18 21.16 -2.13
CA PRO A 279 -9.32 21.69 -3.18
C PRO A 279 -7.82 21.40 -2.97
N LEU A 280 -7.38 21.27 -1.71
CA LEU A 280 -5.99 20.96 -1.41
C LEU A 280 -5.61 19.53 -1.82
N VAL A 281 -6.54 18.59 -1.78
CA VAL A 281 -6.31 17.21 -2.24
C VAL A 281 -6.15 17.19 -3.77
N ASP A 282 -7.04 17.89 -4.49
CA ASP A 282 -6.94 18.02 -5.96
C ASP A 282 -5.63 18.69 -6.38
N LEU A 283 -5.24 19.75 -5.66
CA LEU A 283 -3.97 20.45 -5.90
C LEU A 283 -2.77 19.51 -5.67
N ALA A 284 -2.78 18.69 -4.62
CA ALA A 284 -1.68 17.76 -4.34
C ALA A 284 -1.48 16.75 -5.49
N PHE A 285 -2.57 16.21 -6.06
CA PHE A 285 -2.49 15.37 -7.27
C PHE A 285 -1.90 16.12 -8.47
N GLN A 286 -2.27 17.40 -8.65
CA GLN A 286 -1.74 18.23 -9.72
C GLN A 286 -0.23 18.52 -9.55
N LEU A 287 0.18 18.91 -8.33
CA LEU A 287 1.57 19.22 -8.01
C LEU A 287 2.49 17.99 -8.14
N CYS A 288 1.98 16.80 -7.82
CA CYS A 288 2.72 15.54 -7.87
C CYS A 288 2.53 14.77 -9.19
N ARG A 289 2.00 15.42 -10.23
CA ARG A 289 1.79 14.77 -11.54
C ARG A 289 3.11 14.24 -12.10
N LYS A 290 3.14 12.93 -12.38
CA LYS A 290 4.34 12.24 -12.87
C LYS A 290 4.51 12.49 -14.35
N PRO A 291 5.63 13.09 -14.79
CA PRO A 291 5.99 13.14 -16.21
C PRO A 291 6.47 11.76 -16.69
N ARG A 292 6.58 11.58 -18.01
CA ARG A 292 7.26 10.41 -18.55
C ARG A 292 8.73 10.40 -18.10
N GLY A 293 9.17 9.29 -17.53
CA GLY A 293 10.52 9.08 -17.06
C GLY A 293 11.34 8.13 -17.92
N ALA A 294 12.52 7.78 -17.40
CA ALA A 294 13.35 6.70 -17.95
C ALA A 294 13.06 5.39 -17.19
N ALA A 295 13.39 4.26 -17.84
CA ALA A 295 13.42 2.97 -17.16
C ALA A 295 14.50 2.98 -16.08
N ILE A 296 14.13 2.56 -14.87
CA ILE A 296 15.03 2.44 -13.72
C ILE A 296 15.24 0.96 -13.44
N ALA A 297 16.51 0.53 -13.43
CA ALA A 297 16.86 -0.79 -12.94
C ALA A 297 16.72 -0.80 -11.42
N GLY A 298 15.81 -1.65 -10.92
CA GLY A 298 15.59 -1.81 -9.48
C GLY A 298 16.83 -2.33 -8.73
N PRO A 299 16.80 -2.29 -7.39
CA PRO A 299 17.86 -2.89 -6.58
C PRO A 299 17.94 -4.39 -6.87
N PRO A 300 19.15 -5.00 -6.76
CA PRO A 300 19.30 -6.43 -6.99
C PRO A 300 18.36 -7.22 -6.06
N PRO A 301 17.69 -8.28 -6.56
CA PRO A 301 16.81 -9.10 -5.75
C PRO A 301 17.57 -9.70 -4.56
N ARG A 302 16.97 -9.65 -3.38
CA ARG A 302 17.48 -10.23 -2.14
C ARG A 302 16.50 -11.29 -1.64
N ALA A 303 16.93 -12.54 -1.64
CA ALA A 303 16.13 -13.61 -1.07
C ALA A 303 15.87 -13.35 0.43
N CYS A 304 14.63 -13.40 0.86
CA CYS A 304 14.29 -13.48 2.26
C CYS A 304 14.67 -14.87 2.77
N SER A 305 15.34 -14.94 3.93
CA SER A 305 15.78 -16.23 4.51
C SER A 305 14.59 -17.18 4.67
N THR A 306 14.65 -18.33 4.00
CA THR A 306 13.64 -19.39 4.04
C THR A 306 13.96 -20.43 5.12
N ALA A 307 14.41 -20.02 6.29
CA ALA A 307 14.73 -20.94 7.38
C ALA A 307 13.44 -21.62 7.88
N GLY A 308 13.11 -22.78 7.31
CA GLY A 308 12.09 -23.70 7.78
C GLY A 308 10.81 -23.72 6.95
N ALA A 309 10.68 -24.74 6.12
CA ALA A 309 9.56 -24.96 5.18
C ALA A 309 8.22 -25.40 5.83
N SER A 310 7.90 -24.98 7.05
CA SER A 310 6.70 -25.44 7.78
C SER A 310 5.80 -24.27 8.29
N GLY A 311 5.83 -23.13 7.61
CA GLY A 311 4.95 -22.01 7.90
C GLY A 311 3.55 -22.15 7.28
N PRO A 312 2.61 -21.27 7.62
CA PRO A 312 1.31 -21.18 6.96
C PRO A 312 1.48 -20.91 5.46
N SER A 313 0.50 -21.30 4.65
CA SER A 313 0.51 -20.98 3.22
C SER A 313 0.36 -19.47 2.97
N ILE A 314 0.82 -18.99 1.81
CA ILE A 314 0.65 -17.58 1.42
C ILE A 314 -0.83 -17.19 1.48
N ALA A 315 -1.74 -18.04 1.00
CA ALA A 315 -3.16 -17.76 1.02
C ALA A 315 -3.72 -17.63 2.45
N GLU A 316 -3.27 -18.47 3.40
CA GLU A 316 -3.65 -18.36 4.81
C GLU A 316 -3.15 -17.06 5.41
N VAL A 317 -1.89 -16.68 5.16
CA VAL A 317 -1.31 -15.43 5.67
C VAL A 317 -2.05 -14.21 5.12
N VAL A 318 -2.29 -14.17 3.80
CA VAL A 318 -2.94 -13.04 3.14
C VAL A 318 -4.40 -12.91 3.58
N ARG A 319 -5.18 -14.01 3.52
CA ARG A 319 -6.59 -14.00 3.91
C ARG A 319 -6.79 -13.81 5.42
N GLY A 320 -5.83 -14.27 6.21
CA GLY A 320 -5.82 -14.11 7.67
C GLY A 320 -5.42 -12.72 8.15
N ARG A 321 -4.70 -11.94 7.33
CA ARG A 321 -4.22 -10.61 7.69
C ARG A 321 -5.36 -9.67 8.09
N ARG A 322 -5.22 -9.08 9.26
CA ARG A 322 -6.12 -8.04 9.79
C ARG A 322 -5.30 -6.91 10.39
N SER A 323 -5.83 -5.68 10.34
CA SER A 323 -5.33 -4.59 11.17
C SER A 323 -5.87 -4.75 12.58
N ALA A 324 -4.98 -4.84 13.56
CA ALA A 324 -5.38 -4.93 14.94
C ALA A 324 -5.98 -3.60 15.43
N GLN A 325 -6.99 -3.67 16.28
CA GLN A 325 -7.56 -2.51 16.97
C GLN A 325 -6.95 -2.33 18.36
N ARG A 326 -6.48 -3.42 18.98
CA ARG A 326 -5.83 -3.44 20.29
C ARG A 326 -4.81 -4.56 20.36
N PHE A 327 -3.77 -4.36 21.17
CA PHE A 327 -2.81 -5.38 21.55
C PHE A 327 -2.92 -5.70 23.06
N ASP A 328 -2.48 -6.88 23.45
CA ASP A 328 -2.55 -7.35 24.84
C ASP A 328 -1.55 -6.62 25.76
N GLY A 329 -0.48 -6.06 25.21
CA GLY A 329 0.56 -5.36 25.96
C GLY A 329 1.40 -6.25 26.87
N LYS A 330 1.44 -7.57 26.62
CA LYS A 330 2.10 -8.58 27.49
C LYS A 330 2.97 -9.54 26.69
N SER A 331 2.50 -10.02 25.54
CA SER A 331 3.19 -11.00 24.72
C SER A 331 4.50 -10.46 24.15
N PHE A 332 5.48 -11.34 24.06
CA PHE A 332 6.77 -11.05 23.44
C PHE A 332 6.81 -11.62 22.04
N LEU A 333 7.29 -10.81 21.10
CA LEU A 333 7.56 -11.26 19.72
C LEU A 333 8.86 -12.05 19.69
N PRO A 334 8.88 -13.27 19.13
CA PRO A 334 10.12 -14.03 18.97
C PRO A 334 11.18 -13.22 18.19
N ARG A 335 12.45 -13.27 18.66
CA ARG A 335 13.57 -12.56 18.03
C ARG A 335 13.68 -12.86 16.55
N ALA A 336 13.57 -14.13 16.18
CA ALA A 336 13.67 -14.56 14.77
C ALA A 336 12.59 -13.94 13.89
N ALA A 337 11.33 -13.85 14.38
CA ALA A 337 10.23 -13.22 13.67
C ALA A 337 10.47 -11.72 13.48
N PHE A 338 10.96 -11.02 14.51
CA PHE A 338 11.32 -9.60 14.42
C PHE A 338 12.36 -9.35 13.32
N PHE A 339 13.48 -10.09 13.33
CA PHE A 339 14.54 -9.92 12.33
C PHE A 339 14.09 -10.33 10.92
N SER A 340 13.25 -11.36 10.79
CA SER A 340 12.65 -11.75 9.51
C SER A 340 11.76 -10.64 8.94
N MET A 341 10.92 -10.01 9.77
CA MET A 341 10.11 -8.87 9.35
C MET A 341 10.98 -7.70 8.89
N LEU A 342 12.02 -7.35 9.63
CA LEU A 342 12.93 -6.27 9.25
C LEU A 342 13.68 -6.58 7.94
N ALA A 343 14.14 -7.82 7.77
CA ALA A 343 14.80 -8.27 6.54
C ALA A 343 13.87 -8.15 5.32
N ALA A 344 12.58 -8.46 5.48
CA ALA A 344 11.58 -8.32 4.44
C ALA A 344 11.30 -6.86 4.03
N THR A 345 11.70 -5.88 4.85
CA THR A 345 11.57 -4.46 4.51
C THR A 345 12.80 -3.91 3.77
N MET A 346 13.88 -4.67 3.63
CA MET A 346 15.10 -4.19 2.98
C MET A 346 14.93 -4.04 1.46
N PRO A 347 15.63 -3.09 0.80
CA PRO A 347 15.59 -2.93 -0.64
C PRO A 347 15.87 -4.24 -1.38
N GLY A 348 15.10 -4.53 -2.42
CA GLY A 348 15.23 -5.76 -3.20
C GLY A 348 14.73 -7.03 -2.51
N ALA A 349 14.21 -6.95 -1.28
CA ALA A 349 13.66 -8.12 -0.59
C ALA A 349 12.46 -8.71 -1.38
N GLU A 350 12.61 -9.98 -1.78
CA GLU A 350 11.55 -10.68 -2.52
C GLU A 350 10.41 -11.13 -1.59
N PRO A 351 9.16 -11.14 -2.12
CA PRO A 351 8.76 -10.65 -3.45
C PRO A 351 8.40 -9.18 -3.48
N LEU A 352 8.18 -8.50 -2.34
CA LEU A 352 7.53 -7.19 -2.29
C LEU A 352 8.46 -6.06 -2.71
N LEU A 353 9.58 -5.89 -1.99
CA LEU A 353 10.49 -4.76 -2.21
C LEU A 353 11.29 -4.92 -3.51
N ALA A 354 11.38 -6.13 -4.05
CA ALA A 354 11.96 -6.39 -5.37
C ALA A 354 11.09 -5.86 -6.52
N ALA A 355 9.78 -5.66 -6.29
CA ALA A 355 8.88 -5.07 -7.27
C ALA A 355 9.09 -3.55 -7.46
N PHE A 356 9.80 -2.88 -6.55
CA PHE A 356 9.93 -1.43 -6.51
C PHE A 356 11.26 -0.98 -7.11
N PRO A 357 11.26 -0.23 -8.24
CA PRO A 357 12.49 0.05 -9.00
C PRO A 357 13.36 1.15 -8.41
N TRP A 358 12.82 2.02 -7.54
CA TRP A 358 13.57 3.13 -6.97
C TRP A 358 14.45 2.69 -5.80
N SER A 359 15.56 3.39 -5.64
CA SER A 359 16.40 3.24 -4.46
C SER A 359 15.63 3.57 -3.19
N ALA A 360 15.93 2.88 -2.10
CA ALA A 360 15.29 3.15 -0.81
C ALA A 360 15.60 4.57 -0.32
N ALA A 361 14.55 5.29 0.02
CA ALA A 361 14.64 6.64 0.60
C ALA A 361 14.08 6.71 2.03
N LEU A 362 13.64 5.58 2.59
CA LEU A 362 13.13 5.50 3.95
C LEU A 362 14.10 4.79 4.88
N THR A 363 14.13 5.28 6.13
CA THR A 363 14.76 4.64 7.28
C THR A 363 13.71 4.39 8.36
N LEU A 364 13.83 3.27 9.08
CA LEU A 364 12.87 2.90 10.11
C LEU A 364 13.43 3.25 11.49
N VAL A 365 12.74 4.10 12.24
CA VAL A 365 13.01 4.39 13.64
C VAL A 365 12.06 3.55 14.47
N LEU A 366 12.60 2.58 15.23
CA LEU A 366 11.80 1.59 15.93
C LEU A 366 11.75 1.87 17.43
N TYR A 367 10.57 1.77 18.00
CA TYR A 367 10.29 1.77 19.42
C TYR A 367 10.08 0.31 19.85
N VAL A 368 11.14 -0.32 20.34
CA VAL A 368 11.11 -1.74 20.75
C VAL A 368 10.64 -1.84 22.19
N HIS A 369 9.58 -2.64 22.44
CA HIS A 369 8.99 -2.80 23.76
C HIS A 369 9.14 -4.22 24.29
N ARG A 370 8.74 -5.22 23.51
CA ARG A 370 8.64 -6.64 23.89
C ARG A 370 9.07 -7.56 22.75
N VAL A 371 10.37 -7.58 22.49
CA VAL A 371 11.02 -8.53 21.56
C VAL A 371 11.98 -9.40 22.35
N GLU A 372 11.90 -10.72 22.20
CA GLU A 372 12.73 -11.67 22.92
C GLU A 372 14.24 -11.39 22.69
N GLY A 373 15.00 -11.31 23.76
CA GLY A 373 16.43 -11.10 23.71
C GLY A 373 16.88 -9.74 23.17
N LEU A 374 15.96 -8.75 23.06
CA LEU A 374 16.29 -7.36 22.81
C LEU A 374 15.89 -6.49 24.01
N GLU A 375 16.78 -5.59 24.38
CA GLU A 375 16.50 -4.58 25.40
C GLU A 375 15.47 -3.58 24.87
N PRO A 376 14.43 -3.20 25.64
CA PRO A 376 13.54 -2.13 25.25
C PRO A 376 14.30 -0.84 24.96
N GLY A 377 13.89 -0.11 23.91
CA GLY A 377 14.61 1.09 23.53
C GLY A 377 14.24 1.65 22.17
N LEU A 378 14.94 2.71 21.80
CA LEU A 378 14.87 3.33 20.48
C LEU A 378 15.96 2.72 19.59
N TYR A 379 15.55 2.28 18.40
CA TYR A 379 16.44 1.64 17.41
C TYR A 379 16.27 2.32 16.06
N LEU A 380 17.21 2.08 15.16
CA LEU A 380 17.19 2.57 13.78
C LEU A 380 17.65 1.49 12.83
N LEU A 381 16.86 1.19 11.80
CA LEU A 381 17.22 0.34 10.67
C LEU A 381 17.47 1.24 9.45
N ALA A 382 18.73 1.36 9.04
CA ALA A 382 19.09 2.10 7.84
C ALA A 382 18.84 1.24 6.59
N ARG A 383 18.02 1.75 5.65
CA ARG A 383 17.68 1.02 4.42
C ARG A 383 18.40 1.55 3.18
N GLY A 384 18.85 2.79 3.19
CA GLY A 384 19.66 3.41 2.13
C GLY A 384 21.16 3.34 2.41
N ALA A 385 21.99 3.42 1.35
CA ALA A 385 23.44 3.17 1.44
C ALA A 385 24.18 4.14 2.37
N ASP A 386 23.87 5.45 2.34
CA ASP A 386 24.51 6.51 3.15
C ASP A 386 23.59 7.03 4.27
N MET A 387 22.44 6.41 4.44
CA MET A 387 21.38 6.92 5.30
C MET A 387 21.77 6.95 6.77
N ALA A 388 22.46 5.90 7.26
CA ALA A 388 22.89 5.85 8.65
C ALA A 388 23.85 7.00 9.00
N GLU A 389 24.81 7.27 8.13
CA GLU A 389 25.80 8.34 8.34
C GLU A 389 25.14 9.72 8.32
N ARG A 390 24.25 9.95 7.35
CA ARG A 390 23.55 11.24 7.20
C ARG A 390 22.61 11.50 8.38
N LEU A 391 21.85 10.51 8.81
CA LEU A 391 21.02 10.63 10.00
C LEU A 391 21.85 10.81 11.26
N ARG A 392 22.97 10.08 11.40
CA ARG A 392 23.87 10.24 12.53
C ARG A 392 24.43 11.68 12.62
N ALA A 393 24.74 12.28 11.47
CA ALA A 393 25.20 13.67 11.42
C ALA A 393 24.10 14.69 11.75
N ALA A 394 22.83 14.38 11.41
CA ALA A 394 21.68 15.25 11.62
C ALA A 394 21.01 15.09 12.99
N CYS A 395 21.08 13.88 13.59
CA CYS A 395 20.46 13.57 14.88
C CYS A 395 21.22 14.12 16.07
N SER A 396 20.55 14.14 17.22
CA SER A 396 21.17 14.52 18.50
C SER A 396 22.42 13.69 18.81
N GLN A 397 23.44 14.33 19.36
CA GLN A 397 24.70 13.69 19.74
C GLN A 397 24.58 12.74 20.95
N GLY A 398 23.42 12.64 21.58
CA GLY A 398 23.19 11.81 22.76
C GLY A 398 22.85 10.34 22.48
N PHE A 399 22.89 9.89 21.22
CA PHE A 399 22.57 8.50 20.85
C PHE A 399 23.82 7.61 20.81
N ASP A 400 23.64 6.31 21.22
CA ASP A 400 24.71 5.32 21.32
C ASP A 400 25.21 4.83 19.94
N TRP A 401 24.28 4.69 18.97
CA TRP A 401 24.55 4.07 17.67
C TRP A 401 25.22 2.70 17.76
N ALA A 402 24.81 1.92 18.77
CA ALA A 402 25.39 0.60 19.01
C ALA A 402 24.81 -0.41 18.00
N PRO A 403 25.64 -1.11 17.20
CA PRO A 403 25.16 -2.15 16.29
C PRO A 403 24.51 -3.28 17.08
N VAL A 404 23.43 -3.86 16.50
CA VAL A 404 22.70 -4.98 17.12
C VAL A 404 23.24 -6.30 16.59
N GLU A 405 23.94 -7.04 17.45
CA GLU A 405 24.55 -8.33 17.15
C GLU A 405 23.75 -9.52 17.72
N PRO A 406 23.76 -10.70 17.09
CA PRO A 406 24.21 -10.95 15.72
C PRO A 406 23.11 -10.58 14.71
N SER A 407 23.43 -9.79 13.70
CA SER A 407 22.50 -9.45 12.60
C SER A 407 23.28 -8.94 11.39
N ASP A 408 22.88 -9.39 10.19
CA ASP A 408 23.37 -8.84 8.91
C ASP A 408 22.63 -7.55 8.51
N LEU A 409 21.67 -7.09 9.34
CA LEU A 409 20.92 -5.87 9.08
C LEU A 409 21.64 -4.66 9.66
N PRO A 410 21.65 -3.50 8.98
CA PRO A 410 22.17 -2.24 9.50
C PRO A 410 21.23 -1.66 10.58
N LEU A 411 21.06 -2.42 11.66
CA LEU A 411 20.23 -2.09 12.82
C LEU A 411 21.10 -1.57 13.96
N PHE A 412 20.78 -0.39 14.45
CA PHE A 412 21.49 0.27 15.53
C PHE A 412 20.54 0.54 16.70
N ARG A 413 21.00 0.30 17.94
CA ARG A 413 20.34 0.83 19.11
C ARG A 413 20.78 2.26 19.32
N LEU A 414 19.83 3.19 19.35
CA LEU A 414 20.09 4.61 19.61
C LEU A 414 20.09 4.90 21.11
N ARG A 415 19.17 4.30 21.85
CA ARG A 415 19.00 4.52 23.29
C ARG A 415 18.29 3.32 23.91
N ALA A 416 18.79 2.85 25.04
CA ALA A 416 18.09 1.87 25.88
C ALA A 416 17.03 2.52 26.77
N GLY A 417 16.01 1.75 27.19
CA GLY A 417 14.99 2.15 28.14
C GLY A 417 13.55 2.03 27.61
N ASP A 418 12.59 2.23 28.50
CA ASP A 418 11.16 2.15 28.14
C ASP A 418 10.74 3.33 27.25
N VAL A 419 10.27 3.02 26.05
CA VAL A 419 9.79 3.98 25.04
C VAL A 419 8.28 3.87 24.75
N GLN A 420 7.50 3.14 25.58
CA GLN A 420 6.08 2.92 25.34
C GLN A 420 5.25 4.21 25.38
N ARG A 421 5.56 5.11 26.33
CA ARG A 421 4.88 6.40 26.45
C ARG A 421 5.19 7.32 25.27
N GLU A 422 6.45 7.32 24.82
CA GLU A 422 6.87 8.09 23.64
C GLU A 422 6.15 7.59 22.39
N ALA A 423 6.18 6.28 22.14
CA ALA A 423 5.48 5.67 21.01
C ALA A 423 3.97 5.99 20.98
N THR A 424 3.31 5.92 22.16
CA THR A 424 1.88 6.29 22.29
C THR A 424 1.66 7.76 21.98
N ARG A 425 2.50 8.66 22.53
CA ARG A 425 2.36 10.11 22.35
C ARG A 425 2.53 10.48 20.89
N LEU A 426 3.59 9.98 20.25
CA LEU A 426 3.94 10.31 18.87
C LEU A 426 2.90 9.79 17.85
N ALA A 427 2.22 8.71 18.16
CA ALA A 427 1.12 8.15 17.35
C ALA A 427 -0.24 8.81 17.67
N CYS A 428 -0.31 10.12 17.82
CA CYS A 428 -1.53 10.86 18.17
C CYS A 428 -2.24 10.28 19.42
N LEU A 429 -1.49 9.99 20.46
CA LEU A 429 -1.98 9.41 21.74
C LEU A 429 -2.63 8.03 21.59
N GLN A 430 -2.40 7.31 20.50
CA GLN A 430 -2.98 5.99 20.26
C GLN A 430 -2.24 4.93 21.08
N ALA A 431 -2.90 4.38 22.08
CA ALA A 431 -2.32 3.39 23.01
C ALA A 431 -1.82 2.12 22.29
N ILE A 432 -2.33 1.81 21.12
CA ILE A 432 -1.93 0.63 20.34
C ILE A 432 -0.43 0.64 20.03
N SER A 433 0.16 1.83 19.76
CA SER A 433 1.59 1.97 19.47
C SER A 433 2.47 1.55 20.66
N GLY A 434 2.16 1.98 21.88
CA GLY A 434 2.91 1.57 23.08
C GLY A 434 2.56 0.17 23.61
N LYS A 435 1.42 -0.40 23.21
CA LYS A 435 0.97 -1.75 23.61
C LYS A 435 1.45 -2.84 22.64
N GLY A 436 1.98 -2.49 21.47
CA GLY A 436 2.61 -3.43 20.54
C GLY A 436 3.85 -4.11 21.13
N CYS A 437 4.40 -5.09 20.44
CA CYS A 437 5.74 -5.61 20.71
C CYS A 437 6.81 -4.61 20.27
N PHE A 438 6.55 -3.96 19.18
CA PHE A 438 7.30 -2.78 18.69
C PHE A 438 6.38 -1.89 17.86
N SER A 439 6.77 -0.64 17.73
CA SER A 439 6.22 0.29 16.74
C SER A 439 7.35 1.00 16.01
N LEU A 440 7.05 1.69 14.93
CA LEU A 440 8.06 2.41 14.16
C LEU A 440 7.49 3.65 13.47
N ALA A 441 8.38 4.61 13.22
CA ALA A 441 8.22 5.74 12.33
C ALA A 441 9.09 5.54 11.08
N MET A 442 8.59 5.95 9.92
CA MET A 442 9.27 5.85 8.63
C MET A 442 9.77 7.22 8.20
N ILE A 443 11.06 7.43 8.34
CA ILE A 443 11.71 8.71 8.07
C ILE A 443 12.23 8.73 6.64
N ALA A 444 11.72 9.65 5.83
CA ALA A 444 12.11 9.86 4.44
C ALA A 444 13.32 10.80 4.32
N ASP A 445 14.21 10.51 3.39
CA ASP A 445 15.22 11.43 2.86
C ASP A 445 14.52 12.43 1.91
N PHE A 446 13.76 13.35 2.51
CA PHE A 446 12.68 14.07 1.86
C PHE A 446 13.19 15.06 0.80
N ASP A 447 13.92 16.09 1.24
CA ASP A 447 14.39 17.14 0.32
C ASP A 447 15.25 16.57 -0.81
N ARG A 448 16.24 15.74 -0.46
CA ARG A 448 17.11 15.12 -1.46
C ARG A 448 16.34 14.35 -2.51
N THR A 449 15.32 13.61 -2.10
CA THR A 449 14.51 12.82 -3.02
C THR A 449 13.66 13.71 -3.94
N LEU A 450 13.06 14.77 -3.39
CA LEU A 450 12.32 15.75 -4.17
C LEU A 450 13.22 16.57 -5.12
N ASP A 451 14.41 16.94 -4.67
CA ASP A 451 15.38 17.68 -5.51
C ASP A 451 15.87 16.84 -6.70
N MET A 452 16.06 15.54 -6.50
CA MET A 452 16.56 14.64 -7.54
C MET A 452 15.48 14.21 -8.53
N GLU A 453 14.26 13.98 -8.07
CA GLU A 453 13.21 13.32 -8.85
C GLU A 453 12.01 14.24 -9.12
N GLY A 454 11.96 15.43 -8.50
CA GLY A 454 10.84 16.37 -8.58
C GLY A 454 9.68 16.05 -7.64
N ALA A 455 8.63 16.84 -7.71
CA ALA A 455 7.47 16.75 -6.80
C ALA A 455 6.76 15.39 -6.82
N PHE A 456 6.82 14.65 -7.93
CA PHE A 456 6.31 13.27 -8.04
C PHE A 456 6.92 12.34 -6.98
N ALA A 457 8.16 12.56 -6.59
CA ALA A 457 8.85 11.76 -5.59
C ALA A 457 8.09 11.68 -4.25
N TYR A 458 7.29 12.70 -3.93
CA TYR A 458 6.40 12.67 -2.76
C TYR A 458 5.46 11.44 -2.76
N ARG A 459 4.87 11.10 -3.91
CA ARG A 459 4.01 9.92 -4.05
C ARG A 459 4.83 8.65 -3.81
N ARG A 460 5.98 8.53 -4.48
CA ARG A 460 6.80 7.34 -4.37
C ARG A 460 7.36 7.10 -2.96
N LEU A 461 7.62 8.15 -2.16
CA LEU A 461 8.00 8.02 -0.74
C LEU A 461 6.88 7.34 0.06
N HIS A 462 5.63 7.72 -0.18
CA HIS A 462 4.47 7.09 0.46
C HIS A 462 4.19 5.69 -0.09
N TRP A 463 4.43 5.43 -1.38
CA TRP A 463 4.35 4.08 -1.94
C TRP A 463 5.37 3.15 -1.28
N GLU A 464 6.62 3.61 -1.12
CA GLU A 464 7.65 2.84 -0.40
C GLU A 464 7.21 2.56 1.04
N ALA A 465 6.64 3.55 1.73
CA ALA A 465 6.15 3.40 3.09
C ALA A 465 4.99 2.38 3.19
N GLY A 466 4.02 2.44 2.29
CA GLY A 466 2.94 1.47 2.20
C GLY A 466 3.45 0.06 1.91
N LEU A 467 4.42 -0.07 1.01
CA LEU A 467 5.04 -1.35 0.65
C LEU A 467 5.81 -1.97 1.84
N VAL A 468 6.57 -1.17 2.59
CA VAL A 468 7.19 -1.56 3.87
C VAL A 468 6.13 -2.01 4.87
N GLY A 469 5.04 -1.24 5.00
CA GLY A 469 3.90 -1.59 5.85
C GLY A 469 3.27 -2.93 5.46
N GLN A 470 3.15 -3.23 4.15
CA GLN A 470 2.63 -4.50 3.67
C GLN A 470 3.53 -5.68 4.04
N ALA A 471 4.85 -5.52 3.92
CA ALA A 471 5.81 -6.55 4.34
C ALA A 471 5.67 -6.85 5.85
N LEU A 472 5.55 -5.81 6.68
CA LEU A 472 5.34 -5.95 8.12
C LEU A 472 3.99 -6.61 8.47
N TYR A 473 2.91 -6.29 7.76
CA TYR A 473 1.61 -6.93 7.93
C TYR A 473 1.68 -8.44 7.70
N LEU A 474 2.29 -8.84 6.59
CA LEU A 474 2.38 -10.26 6.22
C LEU A 474 3.31 -11.03 7.18
N GLY A 475 4.45 -10.45 7.53
CA GLY A 475 5.37 -11.04 8.51
C GLY A 475 4.74 -11.20 9.90
N ALA A 476 3.97 -10.21 10.35
CA ALA A 476 3.22 -10.30 11.61
C ALA A 476 2.16 -11.41 11.55
N SER A 477 1.35 -11.45 10.48
CA SER A 477 0.31 -12.47 10.30
C SER A 477 0.90 -13.89 10.26
N ALA A 478 2.00 -14.09 9.53
CA ALA A 478 2.69 -15.37 9.45
C ALA A 478 3.26 -15.85 10.78
N SER A 479 3.54 -14.92 11.70
CA SER A 479 4.10 -15.22 13.03
C SER A 479 3.03 -15.34 14.13
N GLY A 480 1.73 -15.30 13.79
CA GLY A 480 0.63 -15.34 14.75
C GLY A 480 0.40 -14.00 15.49
N PHE A 481 1.01 -12.92 15.00
CA PHE A 481 0.82 -11.56 15.49
C PHE A 481 -0.01 -10.75 14.49
N ALA A 482 -0.29 -9.49 14.80
CA ALA A 482 -0.96 -8.59 13.88
C ALA A 482 -0.24 -7.24 13.82
N GLY A 483 -0.37 -6.60 12.67
CA GLY A 483 0.13 -5.25 12.45
C GLY A 483 -1.00 -4.22 12.41
N THR A 484 -0.63 -2.95 12.47
CA THR A 484 -1.53 -1.83 12.20
C THR A 484 -0.72 -0.64 11.68
N GLY A 485 -1.08 -0.17 10.48
CA GLY A 485 -0.58 1.09 9.96
C GLY A 485 -1.25 2.27 10.67
N ILE A 486 -0.47 3.29 10.99
CA ILE A 486 -0.92 4.47 11.72
C ILE A 486 -0.63 5.70 10.87
N GLY A 487 -1.67 6.28 10.26
CA GLY A 487 -1.57 7.50 9.46
C GLY A 487 -1.69 8.79 10.28
N CYS A 488 -2.22 8.72 11.51
CA CYS A 488 -2.28 9.84 12.44
C CYS A 488 -1.11 9.77 13.42
N PHE A 489 -0.13 10.64 13.24
CA PHE A 489 1.05 10.79 14.09
C PHE A 489 1.45 12.27 14.14
N PHE A 490 2.21 12.66 15.15
CA PHE A 490 2.71 14.02 15.30
C PHE A 490 4.04 14.15 14.59
N ASP A 491 4.01 14.64 13.36
CA ASP A 491 5.13 14.66 12.41
C ASP A 491 6.40 15.29 13.02
N ASP A 492 6.30 16.51 13.54
CA ASP A 492 7.47 17.27 14.06
C ASP A 492 7.94 16.79 15.44
N GLU A 493 7.09 16.11 16.20
CA GLU A 493 7.47 15.56 17.50
C GLU A 493 8.43 14.36 17.38
N VAL A 494 8.32 13.59 16.28
CA VAL A 494 9.31 12.54 15.95
C VAL A 494 10.65 13.17 15.59
N HIS A 495 10.64 14.28 14.84
CA HIS A 495 11.86 15.01 14.51
C HIS A 495 12.53 15.54 15.78
N ALA A 496 11.76 16.12 16.70
CA ALA A 496 12.27 16.60 17.99
C ALA A 496 12.88 15.45 18.84
N LEU A 497 12.26 14.26 18.85
CA LEU A 497 12.81 13.09 19.53
C LEU A 497 14.18 12.69 18.98
N LEU A 498 14.37 12.77 17.67
CA LEU A 498 15.64 12.48 17.01
C LEU A 498 16.66 13.62 17.13
N GLY A 499 16.25 14.79 17.61
CA GLY A 499 17.08 15.98 17.66
C GLY A 499 17.28 16.65 16.30
N LEU A 500 16.39 16.37 15.35
CA LEU A 500 16.31 17.10 14.08
C LEU A 500 15.68 18.47 14.34
N THR A 501 16.22 19.51 13.73
CA THR A 501 15.68 20.87 13.93
C THR A 501 14.40 21.08 13.12
N SER A 502 13.47 21.89 13.64
CA SER A 502 12.14 22.11 13.04
C SER A 502 12.15 22.83 11.69
N ASP A 503 13.24 23.51 11.37
CA ASP A 503 13.49 24.24 10.12
C ASP A 503 14.21 23.36 9.06
N GLN A 504 14.64 22.16 9.42
CA GLN A 504 15.21 21.20 8.47
C GLN A 504 14.11 20.35 7.87
N THR A 505 13.94 20.45 6.55
CA THR A 505 13.02 19.60 5.76
C THR A 505 13.72 18.38 5.19
N THR A 506 15.04 18.24 5.43
CA THR A 506 15.88 17.17 4.90
C THR A 506 15.32 15.76 5.18
N PHE A 507 14.85 15.54 6.41
CA PHE A 507 14.24 14.28 6.83
C PHE A 507 12.80 14.53 7.31
N GLN A 508 11.82 13.78 6.80
CA GLN A 508 10.43 13.91 7.18
C GLN A 508 9.81 12.56 7.53
N ASP A 509 8.99 12.55 8.58
CA ASP A 509 8.18 11.39 8.95
C ASP A 509 6.97 11.27 8.01
N VAL A 510 6.77 10.09 7.42
CA VAL A 510 5.73 9.89 6.41
C VAL A 510 4.71 8.82 6.78
N TYR A 511 5.05 7.89 7.69
CA TYR A 511 4.15 6.81 8.10
C TYR A 511 4.60 6.13 9.38
N HIS A 512 3.65 5.70 10.22
CA HIS A 512 3.91 4.85 11.37
C HIS A 512 3.31 3.46 11.21
N PHE A 513 3.90 2.50 11.93
CA PHE A 513 3.41 1.13 11.96
C PHE A 513 3.66 0.49 13.33
N THR A 514 2.80 -0.45 13.74
CA THR A 514 2.97 -1.17 15.00
C THR A 514 2.62 -2.65 14.85
N VAL A 515 3.30 -3.51 15.60
CA VAL A 515 3.11 -4.97 15.61
C VAL A 515 2.94 -5.45 17.06
N GLY A 516 1.98 -6.33 17.30
CA GLY A 516 1.75 -6.91 18.62
C GLY A 516 0.78 -8.09 18.58
N ALA A 517 0.56 -8.72 19.72
CA ALA A 517 -0.43 -9.77 19.87
C ALA A 517 -1.85 -9.16 19.92
N PRO A 518 -2.72 -9.48 18.93
CA PRO A 518 -4.03 -8.85 18.82
C PRO A 518 -4.97 -9.30 19.93
N VAL A 519 -5.83 -8.39 20.36
CA VAL A 519 -6.99 -8.70 21.23
C VAL A 519 -8.24 -8.52 20.39
N GLU A 520 -8.91 -9.64 20.10
CA GLU A 520 -10.16 -9.63 19.35
C GLU A 520 -11.33 -9.14 20.21
N ASP A 521 -12.26 -8.42 19.59
CA ASP A 521 -13.54 -8.07 20.21
C ASP A 521 -14.56 -9.16 19.91
N ALA A 522 -14.94 -9.94 20.92
CA ALA A 522 -15.86 -11.06 20.79
C ALA A 522 -17.28 -10.67 20.30
N ARG A 523 -17.62 -9.37 20.32
CA ARG A 523 -18.90 -8.86 19.77
C ARG A 523 -18.90 -8.79 18.26
N ILE A 524 -17.72 -8.72 17.63
CA ILE A 524 -17.58 -8.57 16.19
C ILE A 524 -17.50 -9.95 15.52
N LEU A 525 -18.56 -10.34 14.83
CA LEU A 525 -18.58 -11.57 14.05
C LEU A 525 -17.73 -11.43 12.79
N THR A 526 -17.08 -12.52 12.40
CA THR A 526 -16.36 -12.64 11.13
C THR A 526 -17.12 -13.61 10.22
N LEU A 527 -17.54 -13.12 9.04
CA LEU A 527 -18.26 -13.91 8.05
C LEU A 527 -17.37 -14.20 6.84
N PRO A 528 -17.65 -15.26 6.06
CA PRO A 528 -16.89 -15.59 4.86
C PRO A 528 -16.86 -14.44 3.85
N PRO A 529 -15.77 -14.31 3.07
CA PRO A 529 -15.62 -13.22 2.10
C PRO A 529 -16.64 -13.31 0.94
N TYR A 530 -16.91 -14.52 0.47
CA TYR A 530 -17.82 -14.81 -0.63
C TYR A 530 -18.69 -16.04 -0.29
N PRO A 531 -19.86 -16.23 -0.93
CA PRO A 531 -20.67 -17.42 -0.74
C PRO A 531 -19.91 -18.70 -1.04
N GLU A 532 -20.09 -19.75 -0.21
CA GLU A 532 -19.35 -21.02 -0.34
C GLU A 532 -19.62 -21.72 -1.68
N GLU A 533 -20.83 -21.55 -2.23
CA GLU A 533 -21.24 -22.16 -3.51
C GLU A 533 -20.42 -21.64 -4.70
N ARG A 534 -19.76 -20.48 -4.54
CA ARG A 534 -18.88 -19.91 -5.56
C ARG A 534 -17.46 -20.48 -5.53
N ARG A 535 -17.07 -21.21 -4.48
CA ARG A 535 -15.73 -21.77 -4.36
C ARG A 535 -15.62 -23.06 -5.14
N THR A 536 -14.64 -23.13 -6.03
CA THR A 536 -14.27 -24.38 -6.73
C THR A 536 -13.48 -25.24 -5.75
N ARG A 537 -14.00 -26.43 -5.43
CA ARG A 537 -13.21 -27.47 -4.75
C ARG A 537 -12.28 -28.09 -5.80
N ARG A 538 -10.99 -27.98 -5.62
CA ARG A 538 -9.98 -28.73 -6.38
C ARG A 538 -9.73 -30.05 -5.70
#